data_2926138d4db27ec2e552b92bb5f1c4f3
#
_entry.id   2926138d4db27ec2e552b92bb5f1c4f3
#
_cell.length_a   1.000
_cell.length_b   1.000
_cell.length_c   1.000
_cell.angle_alpha   90.00
_cell.angle_beta   90.00
_cell.angle_gamma   90.00
#
_symmetry.space_group_name_H-M   'P 1'
#
loop_
_entity.id
_entity.type
_entity.pdbx_description
1 polymer ?
#
loop_
_entity_poly.entity_id
_entity_poly.type
_entity_poly.pdbx_seq_one_letter_code
_entity_poly.pdbx_strand_id
1 'polypeptide(L)'
;MTKPEVRAFFIPYLRAEYPACSDSATAPCGQGDPESTLFVSLTGLRAWAKMHGLPDREAMARLLSFNIWPERFRRNFGLFSAQDMARLLRSRILVLGCGGLGGHAAELLARMGAGFLRLVDNDVFDESNLNRQRFCTESVLGRPKALVLQQALVDVASHLDVEA
;
A
#
# COMPACT_ATOMS: atom_id res chain seq x y z
N MET A 1 -14.03 9.94 17.63
CA MET A 1 -14.41 10.67 16.41
C MET A 1 -15.40 9.84 15.62
N THR A 2 -16.51 10.41 15.21
CA THR A 2 -17.58 9.74 14.46
C THR A 2 -17.26 9.74 12.96
N LYS A 3 -17.93 8.85 12.20
CA LYS A 3 -17.78 8.80 10.73
C LYS A 3 -18.01 10.16 10.05
N PRO A 4 -19.04 10.96 10.39
CA PRO A 4 -19.23 12.29 9.83
C PRO A 4 -18.08 13.25 10.11
N GLU A 5 -17.52 13.26 11.31
CA GLU A 5 -16.40 14.14 11.67
C GLU A 5 -15.14 13.81 10.88
N VAL A 6 -14.85 12.51 10.70
CA VAL A 6 -13.71 12.05 9.87
C VAL A 6 -13.90 12.48 8.42
N ARG A 7 -15.12 12.31 7.87
CA ARG A 7 -15.42 12.73 6.49
C ARG A 7 -15.27 14.23 6.30
N ALA A 8 -15.77 15.04 7.26
CA ALA A 8 -15.67 16.50 7.22
C ALA A 8 -14.22 16.99 7.17
N PHE A 9 -13.30 16.31 7.88
CA PHE A 9 -11.87 16.61 7.83
C PHE A 9 -11.30 16.54 6.41
N PHE A 10 -11.72 15.55 5.61
CA PHE A 10 -11.16 15.36 4.27
C PHE A 10 -11.80 16.20 3.17
N ILE A 11 -12.95 16.85 3.43
CA ILE A 11 -13.61 17.70 2.43
C ILE A 11 -12.68 18.75 1.81
N PRO A 12 -11.86 19.51 2.56
CA PRO A 12 -10.93 20.49 2.00
C PRO A 12 -9.87 19.86 1.08
N TYR A 13 -9.37 18.67 1.43
CA TYR A 13 -8.37 17.95 0.64
C TYR A 13 -8.96 17.40 -0.66
N LEU A 14 -10.18 16.88 -0.62
CA LEU A 14 -10.88 16.37 -1.82
C LEU A 14 -11.16 17.48 -2.84
N ARG A 15 -11.56 18.66 -2.38
CA ARG A 15 -11.87 19.82 -3.26
C ARG A 15 -10.64 20.46 -3.89
N ALA A 16 -9.49 20.38 -3.23
CA ALA A 16 -8.25 20.98 -3.71
C ALA A 16 -7.53 20.14 -4.76
N GLU A 17 -7.61 18.80 -4.65
CA GLU A 17 -6.83 17.88 -5.48
C GLU A 17 -7.65 17.19 -6.57
N TYR A 18 -9.00 17.10 -6.43
CA TYR A 18 -9.87 16.43 -7.39
C TYR A 18 -11.16 17.25 -7.59
N PRO A 19 -11.23 18.10 -8.62
CA PRO A 19 -12.52 18.63 -9.07
C PRO A 19 -13.39 17.43 -9.40
N ALA A 20 -14.63 17.45 -8.89
CA ALA A 20 -15.60 16.37 -8.92
C ALA A 20 -15.43 15.43 -10.12
N CYS A 21 -15.11 14.17 -9.85
CA CYS A 21 -15.17 13.13 -10.88
C CYS A 21 -16.67 12.92 -11.20
N SER A 22 -17.15 13.65 -12.20
CA SER A 22 -18.55 13.64 -12.65
C SER A 22 -18.84 12.57 -13.70
N ASP A 23 -18.00 11.53 -13.82
CA ASP A 23 -18.28 10.47 -14.77
C ASP A 23 -18.50 9.13 -14.08
N SER A 24 -19.78 8.91 -13.85
CA SER A 24 -20.38 7.63 -13.57
C SER A 24 -20.30 6.71 -14.78
N ALA A 25 -19.24 5.95 -14.93
CA ALA A 25 -19.28 4.79 -15.79
C ALA A 25 -18.55 3.63 -15.12
N THR A 26 -19.33 2.60 -14.79
CA THR A 26 -18.91 1.27 -14.34
C THR A 26 -18.28 1.20 -12.94
N ALA A 27 -19.13 1.30 -11.91
CA ALA A 27 -18.81 0.73 -10.61
C ALA A 27 -18.81 -0.81 -10.75
N PRO A 28 -17.69 -1.50 -10.47
CA PRO A 28 -17.73 -2.94 -10.32
C PRO A 28 -18.53 -3.27 -9.06
N CYS A 29 -19.43 -4.22 -9.21
CA CYS A 29 -20.32 -4.76 -8.20
C CYS A 29 -19.54 -5.21 -6.94
N GLY A 30 -19.68 -4.50 -5.83
CA GLY A 30 -19.10 -4.87 -4.54
C GLY A 30 -19.51 -3.91 -3.44
N GLN A 31 -20.58 -4.25 -2.72
CA GLN A 31 -21.00 -3.85 -1.37
C GLN A 31 -20.48 -2.49 -0.84
N GLY A 32 -20.88 -1.40 -1.40
CA GLY A 32 -20.72 -0.04 -0.89
C GLY A 32 -21.33 0.93 -1.87
N ASP A 33 -22.21 1.80 -1.38
CA ASP A 33 -22.78 2.88 -2.17
C ASP A 33 -21.62 3.76 -2.70
N PRO A 34 -21.37 3.84 -4.03
CA PRO A 34 -20.28 4.63 -4.60
C PRO A 34 -20.38 6.11 -4.18
N GLU A 35 -21.58 6.64 -4.00
CA GLU A 35 -21.80 8.02 -3.55
C GLU A 35 -21.35 8.27 -2.11
N SER A 36 -21.21 7.22 -1.30
CA SER A 36 -20.78 7.30 0.09
C SER A 36 -19.30 7.03 0.32
N THR A 37 -18.56 6.55 -0.69
CA THR A 37 -17.14 6.22 -0.58
C THR A 37 -16.27 7.43 -0.89
N LEU A 38 -15.32 7.73 0.00
CA LEU A 38 -14.32 8.77 -0.21
C LEU A 38 -12.94 8.15 -0.48
N PHE A 39 -12.21 8.76 -1.39
CA PHE A 39 -10.79 8.45 -1.63
C PHE A 39 -9.94 9.62 -1.15
N VAL A 40 -8.86 9.32 -0.42
CA VAL A 40 -7.99 10.33 0.16
C VAL A 40 -6.56 10.20 -0.36
N SER A 41 -5.96 11.33 -0.73
CA SER A 41 -4.58 11.39 -1.16
C SER A 41 -3.61 10.99 -0.03
N LEU A 42 -2.37 10.68 -0.40
CA LEU A 42 -1.32 10.43 0.58
C LEU A 42 -1.07 11.64 1.48
N THR A 43 -1.15 12.85 0.93
CA THR A 43 -0.99 14.10 1.68
C THR A 43 -2.09 14.26 2.74
N GLY A 44 -3.36 14.08 2.35
CA GLY A 44 -4.49 14.14 3.28
C GLY A 44 -4.42 13.06 4.37
N LEU A 45 -4.06 11.82 3.98
CA LEU A 45 -3.84 10.73 4.91
C LEU A 45 -2.79 11.08 5.97
N ARG A 46 -1.63 11.58 5.54
CA ARG A 46 -0.52 11.94 6.45
C ARG A 46 -0.87 13.11 7.36
N ALA A 47 -1.61 14.10 6.86
CA ALA A 47 -2.10 15.20 7.70
C ALA A 47 -3.01 14.68 8.81
N TRP A 48 -3.94 13.77 8.48
CA TRP A 48 -4.83 13.13 9.45
C TRP A 48 -4.07 12.23 10.43
N ALA A 49 -3.14 11.41 9.93
CA ALA A 49 -2.29 10.54 10.73
C ALA A 49 -1.48 11.34 11.77
N LYS A 50 -0.84 12.42 11.34
CA LYS A 50 -0.09 13.34 12.20
C LYS A 50 -0.95 13.97 13.29
N MET A 51 -2.15 14.42 12.95
CA MET A 51 -3.10 15.00 13.91
C MET A 51 -3.48 14.03 15.02
N HIS A 52 -3.56 12.72 14.69
CA HIS A 52 -3.96 11.67 15.63
C HIS A 52 -2.80 10.87 16.22
N GLY A 53 -1.55 11.24 15.92
CA GLY A 53 -0.36 10.53 16.41
C GLY A 53 -0.28 9.08 15.94
N LEU A 54 -0.76 8.79 14.72
CA LEU A 54 -0.81 7.45 14.16
C LEU A 54 0.28 7.21 13.11
N PRO A 55 0.84 5.99 13.03
CA PRO A 55 1.58 5.56 11.85
C PRO A 55 0.66 5.50 10.61
N ASP A 56 1.21 5.75 9.41
CA ASP A 56 0.46 5.75 8.15
C ASP A 56 -0.39 4.48 7.98
N ARG A 57 0.16 3.30 8.30
CA ARG A 57 -0.53 2.01 8.21
C ARG A 57 -1.78 1.96 9.08
N GLU A 58 -1.67 2.35 10.33
CA GLU A 58 -2.82 2.33 11.25
C GLU A 58 -3.85 3.40 10.87
N ALA A 59 -3.40 4.56 10.40
CA ALA A 59 -4.27 5.58 9.85
C ALA A 59 -5.08 5.05 8.66
N MET A 60 -4.44 4.36 7.70
CA MET A 60 -5.13 3.71 6.58
C MET A 60 -6.18 2.70 7.05
N ALA A 61 -5.81 1.82 7.98
CA ALA A 61 -6.71 0.80 8.49
C ALA A 61 -7.93 1.40 9.23
N ARG A 62 -7.74 2.49 9.97
CA ARG A 62 -8.85 3.21 10.62
C ARG A 62 -9.75 3.93 9.62
N LEU A 63 -9.19 4.58 8.60
CA LEU A 63 -9.98 5.24 7.57
C LEU A 63 -10.86 4.26 6.80
N LEU A 64 -10.34 3.07 6.49
CA LEU A 64 -11.13 2.00 5.87
C LEU A 64 -12.34 1.59 6.72
N SER A 65 -12.26 1.61 8.06
CA SER A 65 -13.42 1.32 8.91
C SER A 65 -14.55 2.36 8.80
N PHE A 66 -14.26 3.54 8.28
CA PHE A 66 -15.22 4.60 7.96
C PHE A 66 -15.62 4.62 6.47
N ASN A 67 -15.22 3.61 5.70
CA ASN A 67 -15.36 3.55 4.24
C ASN A 67 -14.67 4.73 3.53
N ILE A 68 -13.52 5.16 4.07
CA ILE A 68 -12.63 6.16 3.47
C ILE A 68 -11.38 5.42 2.99
N TRP A 69 -11.14 5.45 1.69
CA TRP A 69 -10.10 4.66 1.05
C TRP A 69 -8.87 5.49 0.75
N PRO A 70 -7.66 5.02 1.08
CA PRO A 70 -6.44 5.61 0.53
C PRO A 70 -6.44 5.55 -1.01
N GLU A 71 -6.12 6.64 -1.69
CA GLU A 71 -6.12 6.74 -3.15
C GLU A 71 -5.27 5.65 -3.80
N ARG A 72 -4.16 5.26 -3.18
CA ARG A 72 -3.29 4.19 -3.65
C ARG A 72 -3.99 2.83 -3.79
N PHE A 73 -5.11 2.61 -3.10
CA PHE A 73 -5.90 1.39 -3.15
C PHE A 73 -7.18 1.54 -3.97
N ARG A 74 -7.32 2.62 -4.74
CA ARG A 74 -8.51 2.84 -5.60
C ARG A 74 -8.78 1.65 -6.53
N ARG A 75 -7.74 1.02 -7.08
CA ARG A 75 -7.89 -0.13 -7.98
C ARG A 75 -8.21 -1.44 -7.26
N ASN A 76 -8.07 -1.47 -5.95
CA ASN A 76 -8.50 -2.59 -5.11
C ASN A 76 -9.98 -2.48 -4.71
N PHE A 77 -10.55 -1.27 -4.81
CA PHE A 77 -11.97 -1.03 -4.52
C PHE A 77 -12.85 -1.84 -5.48
N GLY A 78 -13.83 -2.54 -4.93
CA GLY A 78 -14.69 -3.45 -5.69
C GLY A 78 -14.16 -4.89 -5.83
N LEU A 79 -12.85 -5.10 -5.67
CA LEU A 79 -12.24 -6.44 -5.58
C LEU A 79 -12.16 -6.92 -4.12
N PHE A 80 -11.86 -6.01 -3.20
CA PHE A 80 -11.76 -6.27 -1.77
C PHE A 80 -12.75 -5.38 -1.02
N SER A 81 -13.28 -5.88 0.11
CA SER A 81 -13.99 -5.04 1.05
C SER A 81 -13.00 -4.15 1.83
N ALA A 82 -13.50 -3.05 2.41
CA ALA A 82 -12.70 -2.21 3.30
C ALA A 82 -12.12 -3.00 4.49
N GLN A 83 -12.87 -4.02 4.95
CA GLN A 83 -12.44 -4.89 6.04
C GLN A 83 -11.29 -5.82 5.60
N ASP A 84 -11.32 -6.35 4.38
CA ASP A 84 -10.25 -7.20 3.85
C ASP A 84 -8.97 -6.38 3.65
N MET A 85 -9.09 -5.15 3.14
CA MET A 85 -7.96 -4.22 3.03
C MET A 85 -7.36 -3.87 4.40
N ALA A 86 -8.20 -3.64 5.41
CA ALA A 86 -7.72 -3.39 6.77
C ALA A 86 -7.02 -4.61 7.39
N ARG A 87 -7.48 -5.84 7.07
CA ARG A 87 -6.79 -7.09 7.46
C ARG A 87 -5.44 -7.23 6.75
N LEU A 88 -5.38 -6.92 5.46
CA LEU A 88 -4.15 -6.97 4.68
C LEU A 88 -3.10 -5.98 5.21
N LEU A 89 -3.51 -4.76 5.55
CA LEU A 89 -2.64 -3.76 6.19
C LEU A 89 -2.09 -4.21 7.56
N ARG A 90 -2.73 -5.17 8.23
CA ARG A 90 -2.27 -5.76 9.50
C ARG A 90 -1.60 -7.11 9.32
N SER A 91 -1.53 -7.62 8.09
CA SER A 91 -0.91 -8.92 7.82
C SER A 91 0.60 -8.87 8.05
N ARG A 92 1.14 -10.02 8.45
CA ARG A 92 2.58 -10.28 8.58
C ARG A 92 2.92 -11.46 7.68
N ILE A 93 3.78 -11.24 6.70
CA ILE A 93 4.07 -12.21 5.65
C ILE A 93 5.57 -12.49 5.63
N LEU A 94 5.93 -13.75 5.57
CA LEU A 94 7.29 -14.22 5.36
C LEU A 94 7.50 -14.58 3.89
N VAL A 95 8.53 -14.02 3.27
CA VAL A 95 8.96 -14.34 1.90
C VAL A 95 10.30 -15.08 1.98
N LEU A 96 10.29 -16.35 1.64
CA LEU A 96 11.49 -17.17 1.57
C LEU A 96 12.00 -17.21 0.13
N GLY A 97 13.19 -16.66 -0.09
CA GLY A 97 13.78 -16.46 -1.40
C GLY A 97 13.36 -15.11 -2.02
N CYS A 98 14.36 -14.27 -2.33
CA CYS A 98 14.19 -12.92 -2.91
C CYS A 98 14.65 -12.85 -4.39
N GLY A 99 14.69 -13.98 -5.06
CA GLY A 99 15.05 -14.07 -6.47
C GLY A 99 13.92 -13.73 -7.43
N GLY A 100 13.85 -14.41 -8.56
CA GLY A 100 12.90 -14.12 -9.65
C GLY A 100 11.44 -14.10 -9.22
N LEU A 101 10.94 -15.13 -8.52
CA LEU A 101 9.56 -15.20 -8.06
C LEU A 101 9.34 -14.39 -6.77
N GLY A 102 10.21 -14.58 -5.76
CA GLY A 102 10.05 -13.94 -4.46
C GLY A 102 10.16 -12.43 -4.52
N GLY A 103 11.06 -11.88 -5.33
CA GLY A 103 11.17 -10.45 -5.54
C GLY A 103 9.90 -9.84 -6.13
N HIS A 104 9.33 -10.46 -7.16
CA HIS A 104 8.05 -10.01 -7.73
C HIS A 104 6.89 -10.14 -6.75
N ALA A 105 6.81 -11.27 -6.03
CA ALA A 105 5.77 -11.49 -5.04
C ALA A 105 5.84 -10.45 -3.91
N ALA A 106 7.03 -10.16 -3.39
CA ALA A 106 7.23 -9.16 -2.35
C ALA A 106 6.78 -7.76 -2.81
N GLU A 107 7.12 -7.35 -4.05
CA GLU A 107 6.66 -6.08 -4.60
C GLU A 107 5.14 -6.03 -4.75
N LEU A 108 4.52 -7.06 -5.30
CA LEU A 108 3.07 -7.13 -5.46
C LEU A 108 2.36 -7.05 -4.10
N LEU A 109 2.82 -7.79 -3.10
CA LEU A 109 2.29 -7.75 -1.73
C LEU A 109 2.39 -6.35 -1.12
N ALA A 110 3.53 -5.68 -1.30
CA ALA A 110 3.74 -4.30 -0.86
C ALA A 110 2.73 -3.34 -1.52
N ARG A 111 2.56 -3.44 -2.85
CA ARG A 111 1.62 -2.61 -3.62
C ARG A 111 0.15 -2.89 -3.27
N MET A 112 -0.19 -4.14 -3.01
CA MET A 112 -1.53 -4.54 -2.59
C MET A 112 -1.91 -4.03 -1.20
N GLY A 113 -0.94 -3.73 -0.34
CA GLY A 113 -1.20 -3.18 0.98
C GLY A 113 -0.83 -4.11 2.14
N ALA A 114 0.06 -5.09 1.96
CA ALA A 114 0.62 -5.85 3.07
C ALA A 114 1.24 -4.90 4.11
N GLY A 115 1.04 -5.19 5.39
CA GLY A 115 1.50 -4.32 6.46
C GLY A 115 2.91 -4.62 6.95
N PHE A 116 3.36 -5.85 6.82
CA PHE A 116 4.68 -6.29 7.23
C PHE A 116 5.19 -7.41 6.32
N LEU A 117 6.43 -7.28 5.86
CA LEU A 117 7.15 -8.34 5.16
C LEU A 117 8.44 -8.67 5.90
N ARG A 118 8.69 -9.96 6.11
CA ARG A 118 10.01 -10.48 6.46
C ARG A 118 10.59 -11.18 5.25
N LEU A 119 11.76 -10.72 4.82
CA LEU A 119 12.47 -11.23 3.64
C LEU A 119 13.63 -12.11 4.10
N VAL A 120 13.71 -13.32 3.59
CA VAL A 120 14.81 -14.23 3.91
C VAL A 120 15.43 -14.74 2.63
N ASP A 121 16.70 -14.43 2.43
CA ASP A 121 17.52 -14.94 1.32
C ASP A 121 18.98 -14.87 1.75
N ASN A 122 19.74 -15.93 1.51
CA ASN A 122 21.16 -16.02 1.84
C ASN A 122 22.08 -15.63 0.68
N ASP A 123 21.54 -15.37 -0.50
CA ASP A 123 22.28 -15.04 -1.71
C ASP A 123 22.59 -13.54 -1.84
N VAL A 124 23.58 -13.26 -2.67
CA VAL A 124 23.82 -11.94 -3.24
C VAL A 124 23.34 -11.86 -4.68
N PHE A 125 23.14 -10.65 -5.20
CA PHE A 125 22.87 -10.46 -6.62
C PHE A 125 24.13 -10.74 -7.46
N ASP A 126 23.94 -11.53 -8.50
CA ASP A 126 24.96 -11.94 -9.46
C ASP A 126 24.59 -11.47 -10.87
N GLU A 127 25.56 -11.29 -11.75
CA GLU A 127 25.34 -10.84 -13.12
C GLU A 127 24.33 -11.73 -13.88
N SER A 128 24.34 -13.05 -13.63
CA SER A 128 23.40 -13.98 -14.24
C SER A 128 21.93 -13.75 -13.81
N ASN A 129 21.69 -12.93 -12.78
CA ASN A 129 20.35 -12.59 -12.30
C ASN A 129 19.72 -11.40 -13.04
N LEU A 130 20.53 -10.58 -13.74
CA LEU A 130 20.09 -9.36 -14.41
C LEU A 130 18.94 -9.58 -15.40
N ASN A 131 18.90 -10.73 -16.04
CA ASN A 131 17.93 -11.04 -17.08
C ASN A 131 16.50 -11.30 -16.57
N ARG A 132 16.31 -11.59 -15.26
CA ARG A 132 15.00 -12.06 -14.75
C ARG A 132 14.66 -11.64 -13.31
N GLN A 133 15.60 -11.16 -12.51
CA GLN A 133 15.32 -10.77 -11.14
C GLN A 133 15.04 -9.29 -11.06
N ARG A 134 13.82 -8.94 -10.70
CA ARG A 134 13.24 -7.59 -10.69
C ARG A 134 14.14 -6.51 -10.07
N PHE A 135 14.79 -6.85 -8.95
CA PHE A 135 15.59 -5.91 -8.18
C PHE A 135 17.10 -6.04 -8.43
N CYS A 136 17.50 -6.93 -9.36
CA CYS A 136 18.88 -7.03 -9.79
C CYS A 136 19.15 -5.94 -10.83
N THR A 137 20.01 -5.02 -10.49
CA THR A 137 20.57 -3.99 -11.38
C THR A 137 22.07 -4.04 -11.31
N GLU A 138 22.78 -3.49 -12.29
CA GLU A 138 24.25 -3.45 -12.29
C GLU A 138 24.82 -2.81 -11.01
N SER A 139 24.12 -1.80 -10.46
CA SER A 139 24.54 -1.07 -9.25
C SER A 139 24.41 -1.85 -7.95
N VAL A 140 23.69 -2.98 -7.93
CA VAL A 140 23.49 -3.80 -6.73
C VAL A 140 24.18 -5.17 -6.79
N LEU A 141 24.96 -5.43 -7.82
CA LEU A 141 25.75 -6.67 -7.93
C LEU A 141 26.64 -6.85 -6.69
N GLY A 142 26.70 -8.07 -6.18
CA GLY A 142 27.41 -8.43 -4.95
C GLY A 142 26.69 -8.06 -3.65
N ARG A 143 25.56 -7.36 -3.67
CA ARG A 143 24.81 -7.00 -2.47
C ARG A 143 23.82 -8.08 -2.08
N PRO A 144 23.57 -8.31 -0.76
CA PRO A 144 22.57 -9.28 -0.29
C PRO A 144 21.18 -8.98 -0.85
N LYS A 145 20.52 -9.99 -1.42
CA LYS A 145 19.21 -9.85 -2.09
C LYS A 145 18.15 -9.29 -1.15
N ALA A 146 18.03 -9.87 0.05
CA ALA A 146 17.02 -9.44 1.03
C ALA A 146 17.17 -7.96 1.42
N LEU A 147 18.40 -7.47 1.63
CA LEU A 147 18.67 -6.07 1.98
C LEU A 147 18.36 -5.11 0.82
N VAL A 148 18.65 -5.50 -0.41
CA VAL A 148 18.31 -4.68 -1.60
C VAL A 148 16.80 -4.56 -1.74
N LEU A 149 16.08 -5.67 -1.61
CA LEU A 149 14.62 -5.66 -1.65
C LEU A 149 14.02 -4.81 -0.53
N GLN A 150 14.52 -4.94 0.70
CA GLN A 150 14.06 -4.12 1.82
C GLN A 150 14.11 -2.63 1.49
N GLN A 151 15.24 -2.16 0.97
CA GLN A 151 15.42 -0.75 0.59
C GLN A 151 14.46 -0.32 -0.51
N ALA A 152 14.33 -1.14 -1.57
CA ALA A 152 13.46 -0.83 -2.69
C ALA A 152 11.96 -0.81 -2.33
N LEU A 153 11.52 -1.70 -1.43
CA LEU A 153 10.12 -1.81 -1.04
C LEU A 153 9.64 -0.64 -0.17
N VAL A 154 10.51 -0.01 0.60
CA VAL A 154 10.17 1.21 1.37
C VAL A 154 9.77 2.36 0.44
N ASP A 155 10.44 2.50 -0.70
CA ASP A 155 10.09 3.53 -1.70
C ASP A 155 8.75 3.24 -2.39
N VAL A 156 8.42 1.95 -2.56
CA VAL A 156 7.13 1.53 -3.12
C VAL A 156 5.98 1.77 -2.16
N ALA A 157 6.18 1.49 -0.86
CA ALA A 157 5.10 1.43 0.11
C ALA A 157 5.54 1.91 1.50
N SER A 158 5.47 3.23 1.73
CA SER A 158 5.88 3.86 2.99
C SER A 158 5.11 3.39 4.25
N HIS A 159 3.96 2.73 4.06
CA HIS A 159 3.19 2.13 5.16
C HIS A 159 3.68 0.73 5.56
N LEU A 160 4.55 0.13 4.74
CA LEU A 160 5.03 -1.23 4.90
C LEU A 160 6.25 -1.25 5.84
N ASP A 161 6.21 -2.10 6.85
CA ASP A 161 7.40 -2.47 7.60
C ASP A 161 8.09 -3.65 6.92
N VAL A 162 9.38 -3.55 6.68
CA VAL A 162 10.18 -4.61 6.04
C VAL A 162 11.39 -4.96 6.90
N GLU A 163 11.53 -6.24 7.19
CA GLU A 163 12.72 -6.82 7.83
C GLU A 163 13.43 -7.76 6.84
N ALA A 164 14.77 -7.74 6.82
CA ALA A 164 15.62 -8.58 5.98
C ALA A 164 16.66 -9.32 6.82
#